data_dd07d88281f316cb79036879e8421fe1
#
_entry.id   dd07d88281f316cb79036879e8421fe1
#
_cell.length_a   1.000
_cell.length_b   1.000
_cell.length_c   1.000
_cell.angle_alpha   90.00
_cell.angle_beta   90.00
_cell.angle_gamma   90.00
#
_symmetry.space_group_name_H-M   'P 1'
#
loop_
_entity.id
_entity.type
_entity.pdbx_description
1 polymer ?
#
loop_
_entity_poly.entity_id
_entity_poly.type
_entity_poly.pdbx_seq_one_letter_code
_entity_poly.pdbx_strand_id
1 'polypeptide(L)'
;MTEEQLRTDRERELISRLLNKPEFLPLVSDSVKPEYFADDFCREVFAEMLKQGKFTRVSLEKTGLDRRQMVLLEGETVTCCTTRYQIEAAAWMVVEHYKQAELRRSMAEMQSDGSVDLQKLQSRIAELNLLNPEKAETENPIEDVFVKADRLYRGEADPRNLPTGFASIDRRIEGVQNSELVIIGGRPGSGKTTIAVNMAVNQARQNRKILFFSLEMAKSELIERIVISMTGNRVSPRMSPAEINRWLECVRYVERLPLSINDKAGMTVEGIYSAALKKKDREGLDAVFIDNLSILKSSRIFKSRYEEVSEISRQLKVMAKDLDVPVVCLSQLNRALEARTMKAPTLADLRDSGSIEQDADMIAFVYRPEYHLAQTKPDNPGSREFIKWQGDMENVKGKGFFIVAKNRRGELANIELKFNGYQYRFTEAA
;
A
#
# COMPACT_ATOMS: atom_id res chain seq x y z
N MET A 1 -19.14 18.38 3.40
CA MET A 1 -19.90 18.04 2.19
C MET A 1 -20.78 16.86 2.54
N THR A 2 -22.08 16.95 2.30
CA THR A 2 -22.99 15.82 2.55
C THR A 2 -22.82 14.78 1.47
N GLU A 3 -23.25 13.54 1.72
CA GLU A 3 -23.19 12.45 0.75
C GLU A 3 -24.03 12.75 -0.52
N GLU A 4 -25.13 13.46 -0.33
CA GLU A 4 -26.01 13.92 -1.41
C GLU A 4 -25.35 14.98 -2.29
N GLN A 5 -24.60 15.91 -1.68
CA GLN A 5 -23.78 16.88 -2.44
C GLN A 5 -22.69 16.18 -3.26
N LEU A 6 -22.01 15.19 -2.68
CA LEU A 6 -20.98 14.42 -3.37
C LEU A 6 -21.56 13.66 -4.58
N ARG A 7 -22.77 13.10 -4.43
CA ARG A 7 -23.49 12.40 -5.50
C ARG A 7 -23.79 13.35 -6.66
N THR A 8 -24.39 14.49 -6.37
CA THR A 8 -24.74 15.51 -7.38
C THR A 8 -23.51 16.02 -8.13
N ASP A 9 -22.39 16.25 -7.42
CA ASP A 9 -21.15 16.71 -8.03
C ASP A 9 -20.60 15.66 -9.02
N ARG A 10 -20.71 14.37 -8.70
CA ARG A 10 -20.27 13.28 -9.60
C ARG A 10 -21.16 13.12 -10.83
N GLU A 11 -22.45 13.31 -10.66
CA GLU A 11 -23.41 13.31 -11.77
C GLU A 11 -23.12 14.46 -12.74
N ARG A 12 -22.88 15.66 -12.22
CA ARG A 12 -22.50 16.83 -12.99
C ARG A 12 -21.15 16.66 -13.67
N GLU A 13 -20.19 16.05 -13.01
CA GLU A 13 -18.88 15.72 -13.59
C GLU A 13 -19.03 14.85 -14.84
N LEU A 14 -19.84 13.78 -14.79
CA LEU A 14 -20.08 12.91 -15.95
C LEU A 14 -20.69 13.71 -17.13
N ILE A 15 -21.76 14.48 -16.86
CA ILE A 15 -22.43 15.25 -17.89
C ILE A 15 -21.49 16.30 -18.51
N SER A 16 -20.73 17.00 -17.68
CA SER A 16 -19.76 18.00 -18.13
C SER A 16 -18.69 17.39 -19.04
N ARG A 17 -18.16 16.22 -18.68
CA ARG A 17 -17.17 15.49 -19.50
C ARG A 17 -17.76 15.05 -20.85
N LEU A 18 -18.99 14.57 -20.88
CA LEU A 18 -19.68 14.19 -22.11
C LEU A 18 -19.99 15.40 -22.99
N LEU A 19 -20.32 16.57 -22.42
CA LEU A 19 -20.50 17.81 -23.19
C LEU A 19 -19.22 18.26 -23.88
N ASN A 20 -18.08 18.07 -23.24
CA ASN A 20 -16.76 18.42 -23.79
C ASN A 20 -16.27 17.38 -24.81
N LYS A 21 -16.68 16.12 -24.69
CA LYS A 21 -16.26 14.97 -25.51
C LYS A 21 -17.45 14.09 -25.89
N PRO A 22 -18.35 14.58 -26.78
CA PRO A 22 -19.56 13.85 -27.19
C PRO A 22 -19.28 12.48 -27.81
N GLU A 23 -18.11 12.29 -28.41
CA GLU A 23 -17.67 11.04 -29.01
C GLU A 23 -17.57 9.85 -28.03
N PHE A 24 -17.57 10.14 -26.73
CA PHE A 24 -17.50 9.12 -25.70
C PHE A 24 -18.88 8.68 -25.14
N LEU A 25 -19.99 9.29 -25.62
CA LEU A 25 -21.32 8.84 -25.20
C LEU A 25 -21.57 7.34 -25.39
N PRO A 26 -21.14 6.71 -26.53
CA PRO A 26 -21.35 5.28 -26.73
C PRO A 26 -20.68 4.39 -25.68
N LEU A 27 -19.63 4.86 -24.99
CA LEU A 27 -18.95 4.08 -23.94
C LEU A 27 -19.78 3.91 -22.68
N VAL A 28 -20.74 4.78 -22.44
CA VAL A 28 -21.53 4.83 -21.20
C VAL A 28 -23.02 4.58 -21.45
N SER A 29 -23.48 4.65 -22.69
CA SER A 29 -24.90 4.54 -23.06
C SER A 29 -25.54 3.22 -22.68
N ASP A 30 -24.77 2.13 -22.65
CA ASP A 30 -25.26 0.80 -22.31
C ASP A 30 -25.25 0.55 -20.79
N SER A 31 -24.39 1.25 -20.06
CA SER A 31 -24.17 1.02 -18.62
C SER A 31 -24.84 2.06 -17.72
N VAL A 32 -25.11 3.26 -18.22
CA VAL A 32 -25.74 4.36 -17.48
C VAL A 32 -27.12 4.64 -18.06
N LYS A 33 -28.12 4.76 -17.19
CA LYS A 33 -29.47 5.14 -17.58
C LYS A 33 -29.87 6.47 -16.94
N PRO A 34 -30.78 7.25 -17.58
CA PRO A 34 -31.24 8.52 -17.00
C PRO A 34 -31.78 8.40 -15.57
N GLU A 35 -32.43 7.28 -15.23
CA GLU A 35 -32.98 7.01 -13.90
C GLU A 35 -31.91 6.87 -12.79
N TYR A 36 -30.62 6.72 -13.14
CA TYR A 36 -29.54 6.61 -12.16
C TYR A 36 -29.11 7.96 -11.59
N PHE A 37 -29.51 9.05 -12.25
CA PHE A 37 -29.25 10.41 -11.78
C PHE A 37 -30.26 10.88 -10.74
N ALA A 38 -29.77 11.40 -9.62
CA ALA A 38 -30.59 12.07 -8.62
C ALA A 38 -30.90 13.52 -8.99
N ASP A 39 -29.94 14.20 -9.62
CA ASP A 39 -30.12 15.56 -10.14
C ASP A 39 -31.02 15.52 -11.38
N ASP A 40 -32.20 16.16 -11.28
CA ASP A 40 -33.20 16.17 -12.35
C ASP A 40 -32.67 16.80 -13.63
N PHE A 41 -31.83 17.84 -13.51
CA PHE A 41 -31.24 18.49 -14.66
C PHE A 41 -30.23 17.58 -15.38
N CYS A 42 -29.35 16.91 -14.63
CA CYS A 42 -28.40 15.93 -15.19
C CYS A 42 -29.14 14.78 -15.85
N ARG A 43 -30.26 14.32 -15.27
CA ARG A 43 -31.13 13.28 -15.84
C ARG A 43 -31.71 13.67 -17.18
N GLU A 44 -32.27 14.89 -17.28
CA GLU A 44 -32.85 15.44 -18.51
C GLU A 44 -31.79 15.61 -19.60
N VAL A 45 -30.63 16.17 -19.25
CA VAL A 45 -29.51 16.35 -20.19
C VAL A 45 -29.03 15.02 -20.73
N PHE A 46 -28.83 14.02 -19.85
CA PHE A 46 -28.37 12.71 -20.27
C PHE A 46 -29.41 11.98 -21.14
N ALA A 47 -30.68 12.06 -20.79
CA ALA A 47 -31.76 11.49 -21.62
C ALA A 47 -31.78 12.11 -23.04
N GLU A 48 -31.57 13.41 -23.13
CA GLU A 48 -31.54 14.10 -24.43
C GLU A 48 -30.27 13.77 -25.23
N MET A 49 -29.11 13.60 -24.56
CA MET A 49 -27.89 13.09 -25.18
C MET A 49 -28.10 11.70 -25.82
N LEU A 50 -28.73 10.79 -25.09
CA LEU A 50 -29.03 9.44 -25.58
C LEU A 50 -29.98 9.47 -26.77
N LYS A 51 -30.98 10.34 -26.73
CA LYS A 51 -31.98 10.48 -27.81
C LYS A 51 -31.37 11.02 -29.09
N GLN A 52 -30.45 11.98 -29.00
CA GLN A 52 -29.78 12.58 -30.15
C GLN A 52 -28.66 11.70 -30.71
N GLY A 53 -28.02 10.89 -29.88
CA GLY A 53 -26.87 10.04 -30.22
C GLY A 53 -25.61 10.85 -30.56
N LYS A 54 -25.71 11.69 -31.59
CA LYS A 54 -24.70 12.70 -31.91
C LYS A 54 -25.24 14.09 -31.54
N PHE A 55 -24.68 14.70 -30.56
CA PHE A 55 -25.13 15.98 -30.04
C PHE A 55 -24.00 17.02 -30.00
N THR A 56 -24.41 18.26 -29.97
CA THR A 56 -23.57 19.41 -29.67
C THR A 56 -24.27 20.21 -28.60
N ARG A 57 -23.54 21.04 -27.87
CA ARG A 57 -24.14 21.96 -26.91
C ARG A 57 -25.32 22.74 -27.50
N VAL A 58 -25.12 23.32 -28.71
CA VAL A 58 -26.15 24.10 -29.39
C VAL A 58 -27.39 23.27 -29.71
N SER A 59 -27.22 21.96 -30.03
CA SER A 59 -28.36 21.09 -30.28
C SER A 59 -29.15 20.80 -29.01
N LEU A 60 -28.47 20.64 -27.86
CA LEU A 60 -29.11 20.42 -26.56
C LEU A 60 -29.82 21.69 -26.05
N GLU A 61 -29.23 22.88 -26.22
CA GLU A 61 -29.89 24.15 -25.86
C GLU A 61 -31.21 24.39 -26.62
N LYS A 62 -31.33 23.86 -27.83
CA LYS A 62 -32.56 23.98 -28.65
C LYS A 62 -33.71 23.10 -28.17
N THR A 63 -33.46 22.14 -27.26
CA THR A 63 -34.49 21.25 -26.70
C THR A 63 -35.23 21.84 -25.50
N GLY A 64 -34.90 23.05 -25.09
CA GLY A 64 -35.57 23.75 -23.97
C GLY A 64 -34.85 23.56 -22.64
N LEU A 65 -33.66 22.94 -22.61
CA LEU A 65 -32.85 22.83 -21.38
C LEU A 65 -32.38 24.20 -20.90
N ASP A 66 -32.27 24.37 -19.57
CA ASP A 66 -31.88 25.66 -18.97
C ASP A 66 -30.43 26.02 -19.32
N ARG A 67 -30.31 27.08 -20.15
CA ARG A 67 -29.01 27.55 -20.62
C ARG A 67 -28.07 27.98 -19.49
N ARG A 68 -28.59 28.50 -18.36
CA ARG A 68 -27.76 28.93 -17.24
C ARG A 68 -27.13 27.73 -16.53
N GLN A 69 -27.90 26.67 -16.35
CA GLN A 69 -27.41 25.42 -15.75
C GLN A 69 -26.41 24.71 -16.67
N MET A 70 -26.62 24.75 -18.00
CA MET A 70 -25.66 24.22 -18.99
C MET A 70 -24.30 24.93 -18.90
N VAL A 71 -24.28 26.26 -18.74
CA VAL A 71 -23.03 27.04 -18.58
C VAL A 71 -22.32 26.69 -17.28
N LEU A 72 -23.04 26.46 -16.19
CA LEU A 72 -22.45 26.07 -14.91
C LEU A 72 -21.78 24.69 -15.00
N LEU A 73 -22.41 23.72 -15.67
CA LEU A 73 -21.81 22.40 -15.91
C LEU A 73 -20.49 22.44 -16.66
N GLU A 74 -20.31 23.37 -17.58
CA GLU A 74 -19.05 23.53 -18.31
C GLU A 74 -17.95 24.22 -17.48
N GLY A 75 -18.33 25.15 -16.59
CA GLY A 75 -17.39 25.88 -15.74
C GLY A 75 -16.72 25.00 -14.67
N GLU A 76 -17.33 23.87 -14.30
CA GLU A 76 -16.80 22.97 -13.26
C GLU A 76 -15.66 22.07 -13.77
N THR A 77 -15.49 21.92 -15.09
CA THR A 77 -14.43 21.08 -15.67
C THR A 77 -13.45 21.87 -16.54
N VAL A 78 -12.62 22.68 -15.91
CA VAL A 78 -11.44 23.24 -16.56
C VAL A 78 -10.31 22.20 -16.53
N THR A 79 -10.44 21.12 -17.29
CA THR A 79 -9.30 20.25 -17.59
C THR A 79 -9.27 19.94 -19.07
N CYS A 80 -8.23 20.43 -19.72
CA CYS A 80 -7.97 20.30 -21.17
C CYS A 80 -7.90 18.85 -21.68
N CYS A 81 -8.00 17.84 -20.84
CA CYS A 81 -7.84 16.44 -21.16
C CYS A 81 -8.94 15.59 -20.53
N THR A 82 -10.15 15.63 -21.11
CA THR A 82 -11.15 14.60 -20.79
C THR A 82 -10.78 13.32 -21.52
N THR A 83 -10.45 12.28 -20.74
CA THR A 83 -10.02 10.99 -21.26
C THR A 83 -11.16 9.97 -21.17
N ARG A 84 -11.08 8.89 -21.96
CA ARG A 84 -12.01 7.77 -21.91
C ARG A 84 -12.18 7.22 -20.48
N TYR A 85 -11.05 6.97 -19.79
CA TYR A 85 -11.05 6.45 -18.42
C TYR A 85 -11.78 7.35 -17.42
N GLN A 86 -11.63 8.67 -17.53
CA GLN A 86 -12.30 9.62 -16.65
C GLN A 86 -13.82 9.62 -16.86
N ILE A 87 -14.28 9.37 -18.07
CA ILE A 87 -15.72 9.23 -18.36
C ILE A 87 -16.26 7.90 -17.84
N GLU A 88 -15.55 6.79 -18.07
CA GLU A 88 -15.90 5.47 -17.53
C GLU A 88 -15.90 5.46 -16.00
N ALA A 89 -14.91 6.10 -15.36
CA ALA A 89 -14.87 6.23 -13.91
C ALA A 89 -16.02 7.09 -13.36
N ALA A 90 -16.36 8.21 -14.01
CA ALA A 90 -17.48 9.02 -13.62
C ALA A 90 -18.82 8.29 -13.81
N ALA A 91 -18.97 7.55 -14.91
CA ALA A 91 -20.14 6.69 -15.17
C ALA A 91 -20.27 5.59 -14.11
N TRP A 92 -19.18 4.92 -13.77
CA TRP A 92 -19.16 3.92 -12.69
C TRP A 92 -19.62 4.52 -11.35
N MET A 93 -19.17 5.72 -11.02
CA MET A 93 -19.58 6.40 -9.79
C MET A 93 -21.08 6.72 -9.75
N VAL A 94 -21.66 7.14 -10.88
CA VAL A 94 -23.11 7.37 -10.98
C VAL A 94 -23.89 6.08 -10.72
N VAL A 95 -23.48 4.98 -11.33
CA VAL A 95 -24.11 3.66 -11.13
C VAL A 95 -23.96 3.20 -9.69
N GLU A 96 -22.79 3.35 -9.08
CA GLU A 96 -22.53 2.91 -7.71
C GLU A 96 -23.35 3.71 -6.69
N HIS A 97 -23.45 5.04 -6.87
CA HIS A 97 -24.31 5.87 -6.02
C HIS A 97 -25.79 5.51 -6.16
N TYR A 98 -26.26 5.21 -7.37
CA TYR A 98 -27.61 4.72 -7.60
C TYR A 98 -27.86 3.41 -6.83
N LYS A 99 -26.97 2.42 -6.94
CA LYS A 99 -27.09 1.15 -6.21
C LYS A 99 -27.18 1.35 -4.71
N GLN A 100 -26.34 2.20 -4.15
CA GLN A 100 -26.34 2.48 -2.72
C GLN A 100 -27.64 3.15 -2.27
N ALA A 101 -28.17 4.07 -3.09
CA ALA A 101 -29.46 4.71 -2.81
C ALA A 101 -30.63 3.72 -2.86
N GLU A 102 -30.67 2.86 -3.86
CA GLU A 102 -31.70 1.82 -4.01
C GLU A 102 -31.64 0.77 -2.89
N LEU A 103 -30.42 0.38 -2.47
CA LEU A 103 -30.25 -0.55 -1.37
C LEU A 103 -30.76 0.07 -0.06
N ARG A 104 -30.43 1.34 0.22
CA ARG A 104 -30.94 2.06 1.40
C ARG A 104 -32.45 2.19 1.37
N ARG A 105 -33.03 2.47 0.20
CA ARG A 105 -34.47 2.56 0.04
C ARG A 105 -35.14 1.23 0.35
N SER A 106 -34.63 0.13 -0.21
CA SER A 106 -35.13 -1.22 0.06
C SER A 106 -35.03 -1.61 1.53
N MET A 107 -33.94 -1.23 2.21
CA MET A 107 -33.79 -1.44 3.66
C MET A 107 -34.77 -0.61 4.48
N ALA A 108 -35.01 0.65 4.12
CA ALA A 108 -35.96 1.52 4.80
C ALA A 108 -37.41 1.02 4.64
N GLU A 109 -37.79 0.55 3.45
CA GLU A 109 -39.10 -0.05 3.18
C GLU A 109 -39.32 -1.31 4.04
N MET A 110 -38.31 -2.19 4.15
CA MET A 110 -38.39 -3.39 5.00
C MET A 110 -38.49 -3.06 6.49
N GLN A 111 -37.82 -1.98 6.95
CA GLN A 111 -37.93 -1.54 8.32
C GLN A 111 -39.31 -0.96 8.65
N SER A 112 -39.94 -0.27 7.70
CA SER A 112 -41.31 0.27 7.89
C SER A 112 -42.37 -0.82 7.97
N ASP A 113 -42.18 -1.94 7.28
CA ASP A 113 -43.11 -3.09 7.27
C ASP A 113 -42.89 -4.06 8.46
N GLY A 114 -41.90 -3.79 9.31
CA GLY A 114 -41.62 -4.57 10.53
C GLY A 114 -41.09 -5.99 10.29
N SER A 115 -40.80 -6.36 9.07
CA SER A 115 -40.22 -7.68 8.70
C SER A 115 -39.00 -7.52 7.80
N VAL A 116 -37.85 -8.03 8.25
CA VAL A 116 -36.65 -8.10 7.40
C VAL A 116 -36.68 -9.40 6.62
N ASP A 117 -37.10 -9.35 5.36
CA ASP A 117 -37.02 -10.48 4.45
C ASP A 117 -35.61 -10.57 3.82
N LEU A 118 -34.78 -11.44 4.39
CA LEU A 118 -33.40 -11.65 3.94
C LEU A 118 -33.32 -12.20 2.50
N GLN A 119 -34.29 -12.99 2.04
CA GLN A 119 -34.30 -13.51 0.67
C GLN A 119 -34.57 -12.39 -0.32
N LYS A 120 -35.53 -11.52 -0.03
CA LYS A 120 -35.86 -10.35 -0.85
C LYS A 120 -34.65 -9.38 -0.93
N LEU A 121 -33.95 -9.19 0.19
CA LEU A 121 -32.75 -8.36 0.22
C LEU A 121 -31.60 -8.97 -0.61
N GLN A 122 -31.38 -10.29 -0.49
CA GLN A 122 -30.36 -11.00 -1.29
C GLN A 122 -30.67 -10.92 -2.78
N SER A 123 -31.93 -11.13 -3.18
CA SER A 123 -32.35 -11.01 -4.59
C SER A 123 -32.11 -9.59 -5.11
N ARG A 124 -32.43 -8.56 -4.30
CA ARG A 124 -32.20 -7.17 -4.70
C ARG A 124 -30.72 -6.81 -4.84
N ILE A 125 -29.88 -7.31 -3.91
CA ILE A 125 -28.42 -7.16 -4.02
C ILE A 125 -27.90 -7.83 -5.31
N ALA A 126 -28.39 -9.02 -5.63
CA ALA A 126 -27.99 -9.72 -6.85
C ALA A 126 -28.38 -8.93 -8.12
N GLU A 127 -29.63 -8.41 -8.18
CA GLU A 127 -30.07 -7.54 -9.27
C GLU A 127 -29.21 -6.28 -9.42
N LEU A 128 -28.92 -5.60 -8.31
CA LEU A 128 -28.11 -4.39 -8.33
C LEU A 128 -26.66 -4.68 -8.74
N ASN A 129 -26.13 -5.85 -8.41
CA ASN A 129 -24.79 -6.27 -8.83
C ASN A 129 -24.70 -6.53 -10.33
N LEU A 130 -25.81 -6.92 -10.99
CA LEU A 130 -25.86 -7.04 -12.46
C LEU A 130 -25.78 -5.68 -13.18
N LEU A 131 -26.05 -4.56 -12.47
CA LEU A 131 -25.91 -3.22 -13.02
C LEU A 131 -24.44 -2.73 -13.03
N ASN A 132 -23.46 -3.56 -12.65
CA ASN A 132 -22.07 -3.18 -12.83
C ASN A 132 -21.84 -2.98 -14.33
N PRO A 133 -21.48 -1.76 -14.76
CA PRO A 133 -20.73 -1.67 -15.99
C PRO A 133 -19.58 -2.64 -15.77
N GLU A 134 -19.41 -3.62 -16.66
CA GLU A 134 -18.20 -4.42 -16.64
C GLU A 134 -17.08 -3.44 -16.41
N LYS A 135 -16.28 -3.63 -15.34
CA LYS A 135 -14.98 -2.99 -15.26
C LYS A 135 -14.38 -3.34 -16.60
N ALA A 136 -14.44 -2.40 -17.52
CA ALA A 136 -13.79 -2.61 -18.79
C ALA A 136 -12.38 -2.99 -18.39
N GLU A 137 -11.94 -4.19 -18.73
CA GLU A 137 -10.56 -4.63 -18.61
C GLU A 137 -9.66 -3.82 -19.55
N THR A 138 -9.95 -2.57 -19.65
CA THR A 138 -9.23 -1.55 -20.37
C THR A 138 -8.67 -0.56 -19.37
N GLU A 139 -7.80 -1.04 -18.45
CA GLU A 139 -6.68 -0.22 -18.10
C GLU A 139 -5.99 0.10 -19.42
N ASN A 140 -6.22 1.29 -19.94
CA ASN A 140 -5.41 1.74 -21.06
C ASN A 140 -4.03 2.07 -20.48
N PRO A 141 -3.06 1.16 -20.58
CA PRO A 141 -1.76 1.33 -19.92
C PRO A 141 -1.01 2.56 -20.44
N ILE A 142 -1.39 3.04 -21.61
CA ILE A 142 -0.85 4.28 -22.21
C ILE A 142 -1.36 5.50 -21.45
N GLU A 143 -2.61 5.49 -21.05
CA GLU A 143 -3.23 6.60 -20.31
C GLU A 143 -2.66 6.74 -18.89
N ASP A 144 -2.43 5.62 -18.20
CA ASP A 144 -1.75 5.60 -16.91
C ASP A 144 -0.34 6.22 -17.01
N VAL A 145 0.37 5.98 -18.11
CA VAL A 145 1.68 6.59 -18.35
C VAL A 145 1.54 8.10 -18.55
N PHE A 146 0.52 8.58 -19.29
CA PHE A 146 0.27 10.01 -19.47
C PHE A 146 -0.10 10.69 -18.15
N VAL A 147 -1.00 10.11 -17.36
CA VAL A 147 -1.40 10.65 -16.05
C VAL A 147 -0.19 10.73 -15.11
N LYS A 148 0.65 9.71 -15.11
CA LYS A 148 1.89 9.68 -14.33
C LYS A 148 2.84 10.79 -14.79
N ALA A 149 3.04 10.93 -16.10
CA ALA A 149 3.93 11.95 -16.66
C ALA A 149 3.44 13.38 -16.35
N ASP A 150 2.12 13.64 -16.45
CA ASP A 150 1.54 14.95 -16.13
C ASP A 150 1.71 15.30 -14.65
N ARG A 151 1.49 14.35 -13.73
CA ARG A 151 1.72 14.54 -12.29
C ARG A 151 3.18 14.83 -11.97
N LEU A 152 4.10 14.06 -12.54
CA LEU A 152 5.54 14.29 -12.36
C LEU A 152 5.95 15.66 -12.89
N TYR A 153 5.40 16.09 -14.04
CA TYR A 153 5.64 17.42 -14.61
C TYR A 153 5.15 18.54 -13.68
N ARG A 154 4.06 18.33 -12.95
CA ARG A 154 3.54 19.27 -11.93
C ARG A 154 4.29 19.19 -10.60
N GLY A 155 5.29 18.32 -10.46
CA GLY A 155 6.02 18.10 -9.21
C GLY A 155 5.21 17.35 -8.15
N GLU A 156 4.13 16.67 -8.56
CA GLU A 156 3.32 15.85 -7.67
C GLU A 156 3.93 14.45 -7.53
N ALA A 157 3.93 13.91 -6.31
CA ALA A 157 4.37 12.53 -6.09
C ALA A 157 3.41 11.53 -6.74
N ASP A 158 3.93 10.43 -7.28
CA ASP A 158 3.08 9.33 -7.74
C ASP A 158 2.34 8.74 -6.52
N PRO A 159 1.00 8.74 -6.48
CA PRO A 159 0.22 8.24 -5.35
C PRO A 159 0.41 6.74 -5.10
N ARG A 160 0.91 6.00 -6.11
CA ARG A 160 1.26 4.59 -5.99
C ARG A 160 2.59 4.36 -5.28
N ASN A 161 3.40 5.40 -5.10
CA ASN A 161 4.64 5.34 -4.36
C ASN A 161 4.37 5.53 -2.87
N LEU A 162 4.73 4.54 -2.07
CA LEU A 162 4.66 4.59 -0.63
C LEU A 162 6.06 4.85 -0.07
N PRO A 163 6.33 6.06 0.46
CA PRO A 163 7.65 6.38 1.00
C PRO A 163 8.02 5.48 2.16
N THR A 164 9.29 5.09 2.26
CA THR A 164 9.81 4.34 3.40
C THR A 164 9.89 5.20 4.67
N GLY A 165 9.91 6.52 4.48
CA GLY A 165 10.12 7.51 5.54
C GLY A 165 11.58 7.70 5.92
N PHE A 166 12.50 7.16 5.12
CA PHE A 166 13.93 7.46 5.14
C PHE A 166 14.26 8.21 3.85
N ALA A 167 14.55 9.51 3.97
CA ALA A 167 14.76 10.38 2.83
C ALA A 167 15.94 9.93 1.94
N SER A 168 16.99 9.35 2.55
CA SER A 168 18.13 8.81 1.81
C SER A 168 17.77 7.57 1.00
N ILE A 169 16.85 6.72 1.49
CA ILE A 169 16.34 5.56 0.78
C ILE A 169 15.37 6.04 -0.31
N ASP A 170 14.37 6.85 0.07
CA ASP A 170 13.30 7.30 -0.84
C ASP A 170 13.84 8.09 -2.04
N ARG A 171 14.95 8.83 -1.86
CA ARG A 171 15.64 9.54 -2.94
C ARG A 171 16.25 8.63 -3.99
N ARG A 172 16.55 7.35 -3.63
CA ARG A 172 17.16 6.36 -4.53
C ARG A 172 16.17 5.40 -5.14
N ILE A 173 15.11 5.04 -4.39
CA ILE A 173 14.14 4.03 -4.84
C ILE A 173 12.75 4.62 -5.10
N GLU A 174 12.52 5.91 -4.82
CA GLU A 174 11.23 6.61 -4.94
C GLU A 174 10.10 5.97 -4.11
N GLY A 175 10.47 5.29 -3.01
CA GLY A 175 9.55 4.51 -2.20
C GLY A 175 9.25 3.12 -2.77
N VAL A 176 8.32 2.39 -2.15
CA VAL A 176 7.80 1.10 -2.63
C VAL A 176 6.50 1.33 -3.37
N GLN A 177 6.28 0.64 -4.49
CA GLN A 177 5.07 0.85 -5.29
C GLN A 177 4.02 -0.23 -5.07
N ASN A 178 2.78 0.13 -5.39
CA ASN A 178 1.70 -0.83 -5.47
C ASN A 178 2.08 -2.02 -6.39
N SER A 179 1.53 -3.18 -6.08
CA SER A 179 1.77 -4.43 -6.81
C SER A 179 3.21 -4.95 -6.75
N GLU A 180 4.11 -4.36 -5.94
CA GLU A 180 5.49 -4.82 -5.79
C GLU A 180 5.68 -5.81 -4.66
N LEU A 181 6.52 -6.82 -4.92
CA LEU A 181 7.10 -7.68 -3.90
C LEU A 181 8.51 -7.16 -3.57
N VAL A 182 8.67 -6.68 -2.34
CA VAL A 182 9.95 -6.20 -1.78
C VAL A 182 10.47 -7.19 -0.77
N ILE A 183 11.68 -7.68 -0.98
CA ILE A 183 12.36 -8.58 -0.03
C ILE A 183 13.44 -7.80 0.72
N ILE A 184 13.37 -7.81 2.06
CA ILE A 184 14.42 -7.26 2.92
C ILE A 184 15.16 -8.38 3.60
N GLY A 185 16.38 -8.65 3.13
CA GLY A 185 17.24 -9.70 3.65
C GLY A 185 18.21 -9.23 4.73
N GLY A 186 18.61 -10.13 5.62
CA GLY A 186 19.67 -9.86 6.60
C GLY A 186 19.90 -11.02 7.55
N ARG A 187 21.06 -11.06 8.17
CA ARG A 187 21.39 -12.03 9.23
C ARG A 187 20.57 -11.77 10.50
N PRO A 188 20.37 -12.79 11.37
CA PRO A 188 19.85 -12.57 12.71
C PRO A 188 20.65 -11.45 13.40
N GLY A 189 19.95 -10.54 14.09
CA GLY A 189 20.60 -9.40 14.75
C GLY A 189 21.03 -8.24 13.84
N SER A 190 20.92 -8.34 12.52
CA SER A 190 21.26 -7.23 11.60
C SER A 190 20.28 -6.05 11.67
N GLY A 191 19.10 -6.22 12.23
CA GLY A 191 18.08 -5.16 12.35
C GLY A 191 17.01 -5.20 11.25
N LYS A 192 16.79 -6.34 10.56
CA LYS A 192 15.71 -6.51 9.55
C LYS A 192 14.33 -6.09 10.08
N THR A 193 13.91 -6.71 11.18
CA THR A 193 12.64 -6.37 11.85
C THR A 193 12.60 -4.90 12.24
N THR A 194 13.72 -4.36 12.74
CA THR A 194 13.81 -2.96 13.15
C THR A 194 13.54 -2.00 11.98
N ILE A 195 14.20 -2.20 10.83
CA ILE A 195 13.99 -1.29 9.70
C ILE A 195 12.58 -1.43 9.12
N ALA A 196 12.04 -2.65 9.01
CA ALA A 196 10.68 -2.88 8.55
C ALA A 196 9.63 -2.24 9.46
N VAL A 197 9.80 -2.34 10.78
CA VAL A 197 8.95 -1.68 11.77
C VAL A 197 9.07 -0.17 11.68
N ASN A 198 10.29 0.38 11.53
CA ASN A 198 10.47 1.81 11.36
C ASN A 198 9.80 2.31 10.08
N MET A 199 9.91 1.58 8.95
CA MET A 199 9.20 1.90 7.71
C MET A 199 7.67 1.87 7.92
N ALA A 200 7.13 0.80 8.50
CA ALA A 200 5.70 0.64 8.75
C ALA A 200 5.15 1.76 9.65
N VAL A 201 5.89 2.14 10.70
CA VAL A 201 5.50 3.25 11.60
C VAL A 201 5.58 4.59 10.88
N ASN A 202 6.64 4.84 10.09
CA ASN A 202 6.76 6.08 9.31
C ASN A 202 5.60 6.26 8.33
N GLN A 203 5.18 5.19 7.67
CA GLN A 203 4.03 5.16 6.76
C GLN A 203 2.71 5.37 7.51
N ALA A 204 2.51 4.67 8.63
CA ALA A 204 1.32 4.83 9.47
C ALA A 204 1.18 6.26 10.02
N ARG A 205 2.29 6.93 10.34
CA ARG A 205 2.31 8.36 10.74
C ARG A 205 1.87 9.30 9.62
N GLN A 206 1.98 8.89 8.37
CA GLN A 206 1.46 9.58 7.20
C GLN A 206 0.01 9.16 6.86
N ASN A 207 -0.69 8.56 7.82
CA ASN A 207 -2.06 8.06 7.71
C ASN A 207 -2.22 6.92 6.67
N ARG A 208 -1.12 6.18 6.35
CA ARG A 208 -1.19 5.00 5.50
C ARG A 208 -1.62 3.78 6.32
N LYS A 209 -2.55 3.01 5.78
CA LYS A 209 -3.16 1.84 6.44
C LYS A 209 -2.28 0.62 6.26
N ILE A 210 -1.58 0.23 7.30
CA ILE A 210 -0.55 -0.81 7.28
C ILE A 210 -1.06 -2.08 7.98
N LEU A 211 -0.78 -3.23 7.37
CA LEU A 211 -0.97 -4.54 7.97
C LEU A 211 0.37 -5.22 8.15
N PHE A 212 0.76 -5.48 9.40
CA PHE A 212 2.04 -6.11 9.76
C PHE A 212 1.80 -7.50 10.33
N PHE A 213 2.32 -8.54 9.68
CA PHE A 213 2.33 -9.90 10.18
C PHE A 213 3.64 -10.17 10.92
N SER A 214 3.56 -10.28 12.24
CA SER A 214 4.69 -10.58 13.12
C SER A 214 4.67 -12.07 13.47
N LEU A 215 5.24 -12.91 12.60
CA LEU A 215 5.19 -14.37 12.76
C LEU A 215 6.25 -14.90 13.73
N GLU A 216 7.27 -14.11 14.05
CA GLU A 216 8.38 -14.45 14.93
C GLU A 216 8.20 -13.90 16.35
N MET A 217 7.55 -12.76 16.48
CA MET A 217 7.45 -12.02 17.74
C MET A 217 6.00 -11.78 18.12
N ALA A 218 5.71 -11.77 19.42
CA ALA A 218 4.40 -11.39 19.93
C ALA A 218 4.08 -9.91 19.61
N LYS A 219 2.81 -9.61 19.36
CA LYS A 219 2.31 -8.24 19.10
C LYS A 219 2.72 -7.26 20.21
N SER A 220 2.65 -7.67 21.47
CA SER A 220 3.05 -6.84 22.62
C SER A 220 4.51 -6.44 22.58
N GLU A 221 5.41 -7.38 22.24
CA GLU A 221 6.84 -7.11 22.11
C GLU A 221 7.14 -6.16 20.95
N LEU A 222 6.43 -6.32 19.83
CA LEU A 222 6.58 -5.41 18.69
C LEU A 222 6.12 -4.00 19.03
N ILE A 223 4.98 -3.85 19.73
CA ILE A 223 4.49 -2.55 20.20
C ILE A 223 5.50 -1.91 21.17
N GLU A 224 6.05 -2.68 22.10
CA GLU A 224 7.08 -2.17 23.02
C GLU A 224 8.30 -1.64 22.26
N ARG A 225 8.80 -2.36 21.23
CA ARG A 225 9.90 -1.90 20.38
C ARG A 225 9.55 -0.60 19.63
N ILE A 226 8.31 -0.47 19.14
CA ILE A 226 7.85 0.75 18.51
C ILE A 226 7.89 1.92 19.51
N VAL A 227 7.36 1.74 20.70
CA VAL A 227 7.34 2.78 21.74
C VAL A 227 8.77 3.15 22.16
N ILE A 228 9.67 2.18 22.34
CA ILE A 228 11.08 2.42 22.62
C ILE A 228 11.74 3.22 21.48
N SER A 229 11.43 2.90 20.23
CA SER A 229 11.99 3.61 19.07
C SER A 229 11.55 5.08 19.01
N MET A 230 10.37 5.38 19.54
CA MET A 230 9.80 6.73 19.57
C MET A 230 10.22 7.55 20.78
N THR A 231 10.27 6.91 21.95
CA THR A 231 10.60 7.58 23.23
C THR A 231 12.10 7.59 23.53
N GLY A 232 12.85 6.66 22.93
CA GLY A 232 14.25 6.43 23.22
C GLY A 232 14.52 5.64 24.50
N ASN A 233 13.49 5.30 25.28
CA ASN A 233 13.62 4.73 26.61
C ASN A 233 12.85 3.41 26.74
N ARG A 234 13.48 2.43 27.38
CA ARG A 234 12.82 1.20 27.86
C ARG A 234 12.18 1.45 29.21
N VAL A 235 11.02 0.83 29.46
CA VAL A 235 10.41 0.87 30.80
C VAL A 235 11.39 0.28 31.83
N SER A 236 11.59 1.03 32.91
CA SER A 236 12.49 0.65 33.99
C SER A 236 11.89 1.11 35.33
N PRO A 237 12.12 0.37 36.43
CA PRO A 237 11.73 0.80 37.77
C PRO A 237 12.37 2.12 38.22
N ARG A 238 13.37 2.60 37.49
CA ARG A 238 14.09 3.88 37.79
C ARG A 238 13.48 5.08 37.07
N MET A 239 12.43 4.90 36.28
CA MET A 239 11.78 6.00 35.57
C MET A 239 11.01 6.88 36.54
N SER A 240 11.11 8.18 36.35
CA SER A 240 10.28 9.16 37.05
C SER A 240 8.80 9.04 36.58
N PRO A 241 7.84 9.51 37.39
CA PRO A 241 6.42 9.54 36.99
C PRO A 241 6.19 10.28 35.66
N ALA A 242 6.96 11.34 35.39
CA ALA A 242 6.84 12.10 34.15
C ALA A 242 7.33 11.30 32.92
N GLU A 243 8.38 10.49 33.08
CA GLU A 243 8.88 9.61 32.01
C GLU A 243 7.91 8.47 31.74
N ILE A 244 7.33 7.86 32.79
CA ILE A 244 6.29 6.83 32.67
C ILE A 244 5.07 7.40 31.94
N ASN A 245 4.59 8.58 32.33
CA ASN A 245 3.43 9.23 31.67
C ASN A 245 3.71 9.48 30.19
N ARG A 246 4.87 9.98 29.83
CA ARG A 246 5.29 10.20 28.45
C ARG A 246 5.34 8.91 27.65
N TRP A 247 5.82 7.82 28.28
CA TRP A 247 5.85 6.50 27.69
C TRP A 247 4.44 5.96 27.43
N LEU A 248 3.53 6.09 28.40
CA LEU A 248 2.12 5.69 28.27
C LEU A 248 1.36 6.51 27.23
N GLU A 249 1.63 7.81 27.12
CA GLU A 249 1.10 8.66 26.06
C GLU A 249 1.54 8.16 24.67
N CYS A 250 2.80 7.73 24.56
CA CYS A 250 3.31 7.14 23.32
C CYS A 250 2.60 5.81 22.99
N VAL A 251 2.32 4.94 23.98
CA VAL A 251 1.52 3.72 23.77
C VAL A 251 0.14 4.07 23.20
N ARG A 252 -0.55 5.04 23.79
CA ARG A 252 -1.87 5.50 23.30
C ARG A 252 -1.80 6.13 21.90
N TYR A 253 -0.68 6.77 21.58
CA TYR A 253 -0.44 7.29 20.25
C TYR A 253 -0.27 6.16 19.23
N VAL A 254 0.54 5.12 19.54
CA VAL A 254 0.74 3.95 18.68
C VAL A 254 -0.58 3.19 18.45
N GLU A 255 -1.44 3.10 19.47
CA GLU A 255 -2.77 2.47 19.34
C GLU A 255 -3.67 3.16 18.30
N ARG A 256 -3.52 4.49 18.15
CA ARG A 256 -4.32 5.28 17.19
C ARG A 256 -3.74 5.30 15.76
N LEU A 257 -2.52 4.79 15.58
CA LEU A 257 -1.95 4.69 14.24
C LEU A 257 -2.72 3.68 13.39
N PRO A 258 -2.89 3.92 12.10
CA PRO A 258 -3.52 2.96 11.18
C PRO A 258 -2.56 1.78 10.88
N LEU A 259 -2.01 1.19 11.93
CA LEU A 259 -1.08 0.05 11.93
C LEU A 259 -1.74 -1.14 12.63
N SER A 260 -2.19 -2.10 11.86
CA SER A 260 -2.72 -3.37 12.39
C SER A 260 -1.62 -4.40 12.46
N ILE A 261 -1.43 -5.01 13.64
CA ILE A 261 -0.43 -6.06 13.86
C ILE A 261 -1.16 -7.39 14.10
N ASN A 262 -0.78 -8.41 13.33
CA ASN A 262 -1.26 -9.79 13.46
C ASN A 262 -0.07 -10.69 13.80
N ASP A 263 -0.12 -11.35 14.97
CA ASP A 263 0.93 -12.25 15.48
C ASP A 263 0.47 -13.72 15.55
N LYS A 264 -0.55 -14.06 14.76
CA LYS A 264 -1.05 -15.45 14.70
C LYS A 264 0.02 -16.37 14.13
N ALA A 265 0.40 -17.37 14.92
CA ALA A 265 1.38 -18.38 14.50
C ALA A 265 0.85 -19.32 13.42
N GLY A 266 1.75 -19.87 12.59
CA GLY A 266 1.42 -20.91 11.61
C GLY A 266 0.61 -20.41 10.42
N MET A 267 0.68 -19.12 10.10
CA MET A 267 0.00 -18.54 8.93
C MET A 267 0.56 -19.10 7.63
N THR A 268 -0.34 -19.37 6.70
CA THR A 268 -0.01 -19.62 5.28
C THR A 268 -0.17 -18.35 4.45
N VAL A 269 0.37 -18.34 3.23
CA VAL A 269 0.20 -17.18 2.34
C VAL A 269 -1.27 -16.90 2.04
N GLU A 270 -2.08 -17.95 1.86
CA GLU A 270 -3.52 -17.83 1.64
C GLU A 270 -4.23 -17.24 2.87
N GLY A 271 -3.78 -17.60 4.07
CA GLY A 271 -4.29 -17.02 5.32
C GLY A 271 -3.97 -15.53 5.46
N ILE A 272 -2.74 -15.14 5.08
CA ILE A 272 -2.30 -13.74 5.02
C ILE A 272 -3.12 -12.98 3.99
N TYR A 273 -3.27 -13.53 2.77
CA TYR A 273 -4.06 -12.93 1.69
C TYR A 273 -5.51 -12.69 2.13
N SER A 274 -6.16 -13.69 2.72
CA SER A 274 -7.55 -13.55 3.21
C SER A 274 -7.69 -12.45 4.28
N ALA A 275 -6.71 -12.33 5.19
CA ALA A 275 -6.71 -11.29 6.22
C ALA A 275 -6.47 -9.90 5.61
N ALA A 276 -5.56 -9.79 4.65
CA ALA A 276 -5.26 -8.56 3.94
C ALA A 276 -6.45 -8.08 3.09
N LEU A 277 -7.12 -8.99 2.37
CA LEU A 277 -8.31 -8.70 1.58
C LEU A 277 -9.44 -8.16 2.47
N LYS A 278 -9.75 -8.86 3.57
CA LYS A 278 -10.77 -8.41 4.53
C LYS A 278 -10.48 -7.02 5.10
N LYS A 279 -9.20 -6.71 5.36
CA LYS A 279 -8.82 -5.38 5.84
C LYS A 279 -8.96 -4.34 4.74
N LYS A 280 -8.53 -4.67 3.52
CA LYS A 280 -8.66 -3.79 2.35
C LYS A 280 -10.11 -3.39 2.10
N ASP A 281 -11.04 -4.38 2.15
CA ASP A 281 -12.47 -4.17 1.90
C ASP A 281 -13.15 -3.33 3.01
N ARG A 282 -12.74 -3.52 4.29
CA ARG A 282 -13.40 -2.85 5.42
C ARG A 282 -12.86 -1.46 5.72
N GLU A 283 -11.57 -1.30 5.67
CA GLU A 283 -10.88 -0.13 6.19
C GLU A 283 -9.95 0.51 5.15
N GLY A 284 -9.65 -0.22 4.06
CA GLY A 284 -8.59 0.09 3.12
C GLY A 284 -7.25 -0.47 3.58
N LEU A 285 -6.29 -0.56 2.65
CA LEU A 285 -4.96 -1.11 2.87
C LEU A 285 -3.97 -0.45 1.92
N ASP A 286 -2.84 0.05 2.46
CA ASP A 286 -1.78 0.70 1.67
C ASP A 286 -0.51 -0.16 1.58
N ALA A 287 -0.23 -1.03 2.57
CA ALA A 287 0.91 -1.98 2.50
C ALA A 287 0.72 -3.18 3.42
N VAL A 288 1.38 -4.28 3.06
CA VAL A 288 1.52 -5.50 3.87
C VAL A 288 2.99 -5.73 4.21
N PHE A 289 3.29 -5.93 5.50
CA PHE A 289 4.61 -6.33 5.99
C PHE A 289 4.52 -7.74 6.58
N ILE A 290 5.56 -8.57 6.31
CA ILE A 290 5.60 -9.97 6.76
C ILE A 290 6.97 -10.27 7.36
N ASP A 291 7.04 -10.56 8.65
CA ASP A 291 8.26 -10.95 9.37
C ASP A 291 8.10 -12.37 9.92
N ASN A 292 8.68 -13.40 9.31
CA ASN A 292 9.51 -13.45 8.12
C ASN A 292 9.12 -14.64 7.22
N LEU A 293 9.64 -14.63 5.99
CA LEU A 293 9.40 -15.66 4.96
C LEU A 293 9.75 -17.08 5.40
N SER A 294 10.80 -17.26 6.22
CA SER A 294 11.25 -18.58 6.63
C SER A 294 10.29 -19.32 7.58
N ILE A 295 9.34 -18.60 8.19
CA ILE A 295 8.32 -19.17 9.09
C ILE A 295 7.03 -19.48 8.33
N LEU A 296 6.83 -18.85 7.18
CA LEU A 296 5.66 -19.13 6.35
C LEU A 296 5.63 -20.58 5.91
N LYS A 297 4.41 -21.11 5.90
CA LYS A 297 4.11 -22.45 5.40
C LYS A 297 3.26 -22.35 4.15
N SER A 298 3.43 -23.30 3.27
CA SER A 298 2.47 -23.53 2.20
C SER A 298 1.33 -24.42 2.69
N SER A 299 0.13 -24.24 2.14
CA SER A 299 -0.99 -25.16 2.33
C SER A 299 -0.77 -26.51 1.61
N ARG A 300 0.22 -26.58 0.71
CA ARG A 300 0.59 -27.78 -0.05
C ARG A 300 1.83 -28.44 0.51
N ILE A 301 1.95 -29.75 0.30
CA ILE A 301 3.13 -30.53 0.67
C ILE A 301 4.12 -30.51 -0.50
N PHE A 302 5.37 -30.12 -0.23
CA PHE A 302 6.46 -30.06 -1.20
C PHE A 302 7.54 -31.10 -0.85
N LYS A 303 8.31 -31.52 -1.84
CA LYS A 303 9.41 -32.49 -1.67
C LYS A 303 10.64 -31.87 -1.01
N SER A 304 10.82 -30.57 -1.20
CA SER A 304 11.96 -29.84 -0.64
C SER A 304 11.54 -28.46 -0.12
N ARG A 305 12.34 -27.94 0.82
CA ARG A 305 12.15 -26.56 1.32
C ARG A 305 12.35 -25.52 0.20
N TYR A 306 13.22 -25.82 -0.77
CA TYR A 306 13.43 -24.97 -1.94
C TYR A 306 12.14 -24.80 -2.76
N GLU A 307 11.44 -25.90 -3.07
CA GLU A 307 10.17 -25.85 -3.80
C GLU A 307 9.09 -25.09 -3.03
N GLU A 308 9.02 -25.31 -1.71
CA GLU A 308 8.07 -24.63 -0.83
C GLU A 308 8.32 -23.10 -0.81
N VAL A 309 9.58 -22.66 -0.66
CA VAL A 309 9.97 -21.25 -0.68
C VAL A 309 9.70 -20.61 -2.05
N SER A 310 9.93 -21.36 -3.12
CA SER A 310 9.63 -20.90 -4.48
C SER A 310 8.14 -20.63 -4.68
N GLU A 311 7.30 -21.53 -4.21
CA GLU A 311 5.84 -21.36 -4.30
C GLU A 311 5.37 -20.20 -3.41
N ILE A 312 5.88 -20.07 -2.19
CA ILE A 312 5.58 -18.96 -1.28
C ILE A 312 5.95 -17.63 -1.93
N SER A 313 7.15 -17.52 -2.52
CA SER A 313 7.61 -16.30 -3.20
C SER A 313 6.66 -15.90 -4.33
N ARG A 314 6.31 -16.86 -5.19
CA ARG A 314 5.37 -16.65 -6.30
C ARG A 314 3.99 -16.20 -5.79
N GLN A 315 3.46 -16.84 -4.75
CA GLN A 315 2.16 -16.48 -4.17
C GLN A 315 2.18 -15.08 -3.55
N LEU A 316 3.28 -14.67 -2.88
CA LEU A 316 3.43 -13.31 -2.35
C LEU A 316 3.43 -12.26 -3.48
N LYS A 317 4.06 -12.57 -4.63
CA LYS A 317 4.03 -11.68 -5.80
C LYS A 317 2.63 -11.57 -6.41
N VAL A 318 1.90 -12.69 -6.51
CA VAL A 318 0.49 -12.70 -6.95
C VAL A 318 -0.35 -11.87 -6.00
N MET A 319 -0.22 -12.09 -4.68
CA MET A 319 -0.93 -11.32 -3.65
C MET A 319 -0.69 -9.81 -3.78
N ALA A 320 0.55 -9.37 -4.01
CA ALA A 320 0.86 -7.95 -4.19
C ALA A 320 0.11 -7.35 -5.39
N LYS A 321 0.02 -8.09 -6.50
CA LYS A 321 -0.72 -7.67 -7.69
C LYS A 321 -2.23 -7.65 -7.48
N ASP A 322 -2.80 -8.70 -6.92
CA ASP A 322 -4.25 -8.83 -6.72
C ASP A 322 -4.77 -7.80 -5.71
N LEU A 323 -4.00 -7.53 -4.66
CA LEU A 323 -4.34 -6.51 -3.68
C LEU A 323 -3.97 -5.09 -4.15
N ASP A 324 -3.22 -4.94 -5.23
CA ASP A 324 -2.66 -3.66 -5.69
C ASP A 324 -2.05 -2.83 -4.55
N VAL A 325 -1.25 -3.50 -3.71
CA VAL A 325 -0.46 -2.88 -2.63
C VAL A 325 0.94 -3.49 -2.58
N PRO A 326 1.95 -2.76 -2.09
CA PRO A 326 3.27 -3.34 -1.86
C PRO A 326 3.22 -4.39 -0.75
N VAL A 327 3.93 -5.50 -0.99
CA VAL A 327 4.17 -6.56 -0.01
C VAL A 327 5.65 -6.57 0.34
N VAL A 328 5.97 -6.18 1.57
CA VAL A 328 7.34 -6.17 2.12
C VAL A 328 7.54 -7.41 2.97
N CYS A 329 8.36 -8.35 2.50
CA CYS A 329 8.62 -9.61 3.20
C CYS A 329 10.07 -9.69 3.64
N LEU A 330 10.28 -10.03 4.93
CA LEU A 330 11.62 -10.19 5.50
C LEU A 330 12.15 -11.59 5.22
N SER A 331 13.43 -11.69 4.89
CA SER A 331 14.10 -12.96 4.63
C SER A 331 15.41 -13.09 5.40
N GLN A 332 15.65 -14.26 5.95
CA GLN A 332 16.90 -14.57 6.64
C GLN A 332 17.96 -15.07 5.65
N LEU A 333 19.18 -14.52 5.76
CA LEU A 333 20.31 -14.90 4.90
C LEU A 333 21.00 -16.18 5.39
N ASN A 334 21.66 -16.87 4.44
CA ASN A 334 22.42 -18.09 4.72
C ASN A 334 23.61 -17.79 5.65
N ARG A 335 23.97 -18.77 6.49
CA ARG A 335 25.14 -18.71 7.38
C ARG A 335 26.47 -18.71 6.63
N ALA A 336 26.52 -19.18 5.38
CA ALA A 336 27.73 -19.20 4.57
C ALA A 336 28.37 -17.80 4.39
N LEU A 337 27.59 -16.74 4.50
CA LEU A 337 28.10 -15.36 4.52
C LEU A 337 29.16 -15.12 5.62
N GLU A 338 29.04 -15.80 6.77
CA GLU A 338 29.95 -15.62 7.90
C GLU A 338 31.35 -16.21 7.64
N ALA A 339 31.50 -17.10 6.65
CA ALA A 339 32.80 -17.66 6.26
C ALA A 339 33.59 -16.78 5.29
N ARG A 340 32.93 -15.78 4.64
CA ARG A 340 33.61 -14.92 3.66
C ARG A 340 34.41 -13.79 4.31
N THR A 341 35.45 -13.33 3.60
CA THR A 341 36.23 -12.16 4.01
C THR A 341 35.39 -10.89 3.96
N MET A 342 34.64 -10.68 2.88
CA MET A 342 33.67 -9.58 2.76
C MET A 342 32.32 -10.03 3.28
N LYS A 343 31.86 -9.43 4.36
CA LYS A 343 30.61 -9.77 5.06
C LYS A 343 29.38 -9.01 4.52
N ALA A 344 29.55 -8.13 3.53
CA ALA A 344 28.43 -7.46 2.89
C ALA A 344 27.56 -8.49 2.14
N PRO A 345 26.24 -8.50 2.36
CA PRO A 345 25.33 -9.44 1.71
C PRO A 345 25.24 -9.25 0.19
N THR A 346 25.02 -10.34 -0.52
CA THR A 346 24.77 -10.40 -1.96
C THR A 346 23.51 -11.24 -2.24
N LEU A 347 23.02 -11.23 -3.49
CA LEU A 347 21.84 -12.03 -3.88
C LEU A 347 22.04 -13.53 -3.63
N ALA A 348 23.27 -14.04 -3.81
CA ALA A 348 23.60 -15.44 -3.54
C ALA A 348 23.45 -15.86 -2.07
N ASP A 349 23.33 -14.91 -1.13
CA ASP A 349 23.16 -15.18 0.29
C ASP A 349 21.71 -15.37 0.71
N LEU A 350 20.75 -15.04 -0.17
CA LEU A 350 19.36 -15.40 0.06
C LEU A 350 19.26 -16.93 0.06
N ARG A 351 18.68 -17.47 1.11
CA ARG A 351 18.46 -18.91 1.24
C ARG A 351 17.45 -19.34 0.18
N ASP A 352 17.76 -20.38 -0.59
CA ASP A 352 16.90 -20.90 -1.67
C ASP A 352 16.58 -19.85 -2.77
N SER A 353 17.58 -19.10 -3.21
CA SER A 353 17.51 -17.75 -3.78
C SER A 353 17.02 -17.60 -5.22
N GLY A 354 17.06 -18.62 -6.06
CA GLY A 354 16.77 -18.43 -7.50
C GLY A 354 15.36 -17.93 -7.79
N SER A 355 14.36 -18.46 -7.09
CA SER A 355 12.96 -18.08 -7.27
C SER A 355 12.63 -16.74 -6.63
N ILE A 356 13.11 -16.49 -5.40
CA ILE A 356 12.93 -15.19 -4.73
C ILE A 356 13.51 -14.07 -5.56
N GLU A 357 14.72 -14.32 -6.15
CA GLU A 357 15.35 -13.34 -7.03
C GLU A 357 14.51 -13.07 -8.29
N GLN A 358 13.86 -14.08 -8.85
CA GLN A 358 13.02 -13.93 -10.04
C GLN A 358 11.72 -13.18 -9.74
N ASP A 359 11.02 -13.51 -8.64
CA ASP A 359 9.70 -13.00 -8.32
C ASP A 359 9.73 -11.58 -7.74
N ALA A 360 10.74 -11.26 -6.90
CA ALA A 360 10.83 -9.97 -6.25
C ALA A 360 11.14 -8.84 -7.24
N ASP A 361 10.45 -7.72 -7.09
CA ASP A 361 10.72 -6.49 -7.86
C ASP A 361 11.90 -5.73 -7.28
N MET A 362 12.02 -5.74 -5.95
CA MET A 362 13.14 -5.15 -5.23
C MET A 362 13.67 -6.12 -4.17
N ILE A 363 14.99 -6.19 -4.07
CA ILE A 363 15.69 -6.92 -3.00
C ILE A 363 16.68 -5.96 -2.36
N ALA A 364 16.51 -5.77 -1.06
CA ALA A 364 17.43 -4.97 -0.26
C ALA A 364 17.99 -5.80 0.91
N PHE A 365 19.17 -5.43 1.38
CA PHE A 365 19.81 -6.06 2.52
C PHE A 365 20.06 -5.06 3.63
N VAL A 366 19.83 -5.50 4.86
CA VAL A 366 20.23 -4.78 6.05
C VAL A 366 21.56 -5.34 6.53
N TYR A 367 22.58 -4.49 6.51
CA TYR A 367 23.94 -4.86 6.87
C TYR A 367 24.48 -3.95 7.97
N ARG A 368 25.06 -4.54 9.00
CA ARG A 368 25.73 -3.83 10.11
C ARG A 368 27.12 -4.39 10.31
N PRO A 369 28.15 -3.69 9.83
CA PRO A 369 29.55 -4.16 9.99
C PRO A 369 29.94 -4.31 11.46
N GLU A 370 29.47 -3.44 12.35
CA GLU A 370 29.68 -3.53 13.80
C GLU A 370 29.27 -4.91 14.36
N TYR A 371 28.11 -5.42 13.94
CA TYR A 371 27.60 -6.73 14.39
C TYR A 371 28.55 -7.87 14.02
N HIS A 372 29.07 -7.86 12.81
CA HIS A 372 30.01 -8.90 12.35
C HIS A 372 31.38 -8.75 12.99
N LEU A 373 31.86 -7.52 13.12
CA LEU A 373 33.16 -7.24 13.72
C LEU A 373 33.17 -7.59 15.22
N ALA A 374 32.07 -7.39 15.93
CA ALA A 374 31.94 -7.77 17.35
C ALA A 374 32.14 -9.28 17.59
N GLN A 375 31.79 -10.14 16.60
CA GLN A 375 31.96 -11.59 16.69
C GLN A 375 33.41 -12.05 16.49
N THR A 376 34.28 -11.19 15.96
CA THR A 376 35.69 -11.49 15.66
C THR A 376 36.67 -10.78 16.63
N LYS A 377 36.16 -10.42 17.82
CA LYS A 377 36.98 -9.77 18.85
C LYS A 377 38.15 -10.65 19.27
N PRO A 378 39.40 -10.20 19.13
CA PRO A 378 40.57 -10.94 19.63
C PRO A 378 40.58 -11.06 21.13
N ASP A 379 41.08 -12.20 21.66
CA ASP A 379 41.09 -12.47 23.12
C ASP A 379 42.16 -11.66 23.87
N ASN A 380 43.27 -11.32 23.21
CA ASN A 380 44.37 -10.62 23.86
C ASN A 380 44.30 -9.11 23.62
N PRO A 381 43.96 -8.28 24.66
CA PRO A 381 43.82 -6.81 24.54
C PRO A 381 45.12 -6.08 24.14
N GLY A 382 46.29 -6.69 24.38
CA GLY A 382 47.59 -6.12 24.03
C GLY A 382 48.12 -6.48 22.65
N SER A 383 47.40 -7.34 21.90
CA SER A 383 47.84 -7.77 20.58
C SER A 383 47.62 -6.69 19.50
N ARG A 384 48.44 -6.74 18.43
CA ARG A 384 48.27 -5.84 17.27
C ARG A 384 46.89 -6.04 16.64
N GLU A 385 46.40 -7.27 16.62
CA GLU A 385 45.07 -7.65 16.11
C GLU A 385 43.95 -6.96 16.91
N PHE A 386 44.09 -6.92 18.24
CA PHE A 386 43.10 -6.25 19.10
C PHE A 386 43.09 -4.72 18.90
N ILE A 387 44.25 -4.10 18.80
CA ILE A 387 44.36 -2.65 18.54
C ILE A 387 43.74 -2.30 17.18
N LYS A 388 44.06 -3.11 16.16
CA LYS A 388 43.43 -2.96 14.83
C LYS A 388 41.92 -3.14 14.90
N TRP A 389 41.43 -4.21 15.53
CA TRP A 389 40.02 -4.50 15.73
C TRP A 389 39.31 -3.33 16.45
N GLN A 390 39.93 -2.74 17.46
CA GLN A 390 39.35 -1.61 18.19
C GLN A 390 39.22 -0.37 17.29
N GLY A 391 40.20 -0.06 16.47
CA GLY A 391 40.13 1.02 15.50
C GLY A 391 39.07 0.77 14.43
N ASP A 392 38.97 -0.46 13.90
CA ASP A 392 37.97 -0.85 12.94
C ASP A 392 36.56 -0.76 13.57
N MET A 393 36.42 -1.15 14.86
CA MET A 393 35.15 -1.07 15.60
C MET A 393 34.67 0.38 15.77
N GLU A 394 35.58 1.31 16.12
CA GLU A 394 35.24 2.74 16.24
C GLU A 394 34.75 3.32 14.91
N ASN A 395 35.36 2.92 13.80
CA ASN A 395 35.00 3.38 12.46
C ASN A 395 33.59 2.90 12.01
N VAL A 396 33.12 1.76 12.51
CA VAL A 396 31.83 1.18 12.08
C VAL A 396 30.73 1.27 13.15
N LYS A 397 31.05 1.79 14.32
CA LYS A 397 30.12 1.87 15.46
C LYS A 397 28.86 2.64 15.08
N GLY A 398 27.72 2.01 15.30
CA GLY A 398 26.41 2.60 15.02
C GLY A 398 26.10 2.78 13.53
N LYS A 399 26.96 2.29 12.61
CA LYS A 399 26.66 2.31 11.17
C LYS A 399 25.80 1.14 10.77
N GLY A 400 24.81 1.41 9.95
CA GLY A 400 23.99 0.44 9.27
C GLY A 400 23.91 0.78 7.79
N PHE A 401 23.69 -0.22 6.96
CA PHE A 401 23.57 -0.04 5.52
C PHE A 401 22.28 -0.69 5.02
N PHE A 402 21.55 0.04 4.18
CA PHE A 402 20.47 -0.49 3.37
C PHE A 402 20.97 -0.64 1.95
N ILE A 403 21.23 -1.89 1.55
CA ILE A 403 21.88 -2.23 0.28
C ILE A 403 20.79 -2.73 -0.68
N VAL A 404 20.45 -1.92 -1.69
CA VAL A 404 19.53 -2.31 -2.76
C VAL A 404 20.32 -3.13 -3.77
N ALA A 405 20.14 -4.45 -3.75
CA ALA A 405 20.87 -5.39 -4.59
C ALA A 405 20.11 -5.78 -5.87
N LYS A 406 18.81 -5.58 -5.90
CA LYS A 406 17.95 -5.69 -7.08
C LYS A 406 16.89 -4.60 -7.04
N ASN A 407 16.68 -3.94 -8.17
CA ASN A 407 15.57 -3.00 -8.35
C ASN A 407 15.13 -3.03 -9.82
N ARG A 408 13.91 -3.49 -10.10
CA ARG A 408 13.39 -3.55 -11.48
C ARG A 408 13.08 -2.18 -12.07
N ARG A 409 12.95 -1.15 -11.23
CA ARG A 409 12.53 0.21 -11.64
C ARG A 409 13.64 1.23 -11.63
N GLY A 410 14.78 0.93 -11.03
CA GLY A 410 15.81 1.93 -10.81
C GLY A 410 17.18 1.33 -10.51
N GLU A 411 18.02 2.18 -9.97
CA GLU A 411 19.41 1.86 -9.72
C GLU A 411 19.60 0.99 -8.47
N LEU A 412 20.72 0.29 -8.43
CA LEU A 412 21.25 -0.33 -7.24
C LEU A 412 21.86 0.74 -6.35
N ALA A 413 21.75 0.59 -5.03
CA ALA A 413 22.24 1.59 -4.11
C ALA A 413 22.81 0.96 -2.83
N ASN A 414 23.80 1.63 -2.26
CA ASN A 414 24.30 1.34 -0.93
C ASN A 414 24.11 2.59 -0.08
N ILE A 415 23.17 2.54 0.86
CA ILE A 415 22.70 3.70 1.60
C ILE A 415 23.12 3.54 3.05
N GLU A 416 23.94 4.47 3.55
CA GLU A 416 24.37 4.50 4.94
C GLU A 416 23.26 5.09 5.81
N LEU A 417 22.98 4.43 6.93
CA LEU A 417 22.07 4.84 7.99
C LEU A 417 22.79 4.76 9.34
N LYS A 418 22.29 5.46 10.34
CA LYS A 418 22.69 5.26 11.74
C LYS A 418 21.77 4.25 12.39
N PHE A 419 22.35 3.33 13.16
CA PHE A 419 21.62 2.34 13.94
C PHE A 419 21.85 2.51 15.43
N ASN A 420 20.77 2.63 16.18
CA ASN A 420 20.79 2.59 17.64
C ASN A 420 20.07 1.30 18.11
N GLY A 421 20.86 0.30 18.53
CA GLY A 421 20.31 -1.00 18.97
C GLY A 421 19.54 -0.92 20.28
N TYR A 422 19.90 0.02 21.18
CA TYR A 422 19.17 0.23 22.43
C TYR A 422 17.76 0.76 22.17
N GLN A 423 17.61 1.63 21.17
CA GLN A 423 16.36 2.27 20.80
C GLN A 423 15.59 1.56 19.69
N TYR A 424 16.08 0.42 19.19
CA TYR A 424 15.49 -0.24 18.01
C TYR A 424 15.20 0.73 16.87
N ARG A 425 16.18 1.56 16.52
CA ARG A 425 15.96 2.66 15.59
C ARG A 425 17.06 2.78 14.56
N PHE A 426 16.65 2.87 13.28
CA PHE A 426 17.45 3.43 12.22
C PHE A 426 17.11 4.91 12.04
N THR A 427 18.10 5.72 11.69
CA THR A 427 17.95 7.14 11.34
C THR A 427 18.87 7.47 10.17
N GLU A 428 18.65 8.61 9.57
CA GLU A 428 19.52 9.13 8.53
C GLU A 428 20.97 9.24 9.03
N ALA A 429 21.92 8.91 8.16
CA ALA A 429 23.32 9.32 8.37
C ALA A 429 23.40 10.83 8.22
N ALA A 430 24.18 11.49 9.11
CA ALA A 430 24.30 12.95 9.13
C ALA A 430 25.04 13.44 7.87
#